data_22672c59dce6a2aed1988ba61f1c61a5
#
_entry.id   22672c59dce6a2aed1988ba61f1c61a5
#
_cell.length_a   1.000
_cell.length_b   1.000
_cell.length_c   1.000
_cell.angle_alpha   90.00
_cell.angle_beta   90.00
_cell.angle_gamma   90.00
#
_symmetry.space_group_name_H-M   'P 1'
#
loop_
_entity.id
_entity.type
_entity.pdbx_description
1 polymer ?
#
loop_
_entity_poly.entity_id
_entity_poly.type
_entity_poly.pdbx_seq_one_letter_code
_entity_poly.pdbx_strand_id
1 'polypeptide(L)'
;THLETPLVGTDVDPQAIAAAQQNQDRARLAPDTIRFEVADARTVIPPAGNGWLVTNPPYGERLPDEALTLWQEWASNLKQHYDGWHVHIISNDLALPQKMRLKPLKRYPLHNGALDCRLFGFDIVKDQYRT
;
A
#
# COMPACT_ATOMS: atom_id res chain seq x y z
N THR A 1 -8.21 24.04 -2.52
CA THR A 1 -9.39 23.20 -2.36
C THR A 1 -9.23 22.32 -1.14
N HIS A 2 -10.14 22.42 -0.22
CA HIS A 2 -10.12 21.62 1.00
C HIS A 2 -10.82 20.28 0.74
N LEU A 3 -10.15 19.18 1.12
CA LEU A 3 -10.70 17.85 1.00
C LEU A 3 -11.31 17.42 2.33
N GLU A 4 -12.54 16.92 2.30
CA GLU A 4 -13.18 16.39 3.49
C GLU A 4 -12.53 15.07 3.94
N THR A 5 -12.05 14.28 2.98
CA THR A 5 -11.40 13.02 3.24
C THR A 5 -9.89 13.19 3.13
N PRO A 6 -9.12 12.79 4.14
CA PRO A 6 -7.67 12.97 4.07
C PRO A 6 -7.04 12.08 3.01
N LEU A 7 -6.05 12.65 2.30
CA LEU A 7 -5.13 11.90 1.46
C LEU A 7 -3.81 11.81 2.18
N VAL A 8 -3.32 10.59 2.38
CA VAL A 8 -2.07 10.34 3.10
C VAL A 8 -1.15 9.51 2.23
N GLY A 9 0.08 10.01 2.02
CA GLY A 9 1.12 9.27 1.32
C GLY A 9 2.25 8.93 2.28
N THR A 10 2.70 7.69 2.28
CA THR A 10 3.79 7.25 3.15
C THR A 10 4.84 6.50 2.35
N ASP A 11 6.09 6.62 2.80
CA ASP A 11 7.22 5.87 2.29
C ASP A 11 8.25 5.76 3.40
N VAL A 12 8.99 4.66 3.43
CA VAL A 12 10.04 4.46 4.43
C VAL A 12 11.26 5.34 4.13
N ASP A 13 11.41 5.79 2.88
CA ASP A 13 12.54 6.61 2.44
C ASP A 13 12.22 8.09 2.58
N PRO A 14 12.95 8.83 3.45
CA PRO A 14 12.73 10.26 3.59
C PRO A 14 12.96 11.06 2.29
N GLN A 15 13.83 10.58 1.40
CA GLN A 15 14.06 11.25 0.12
C GLN A 15 12.85 11.12 -0.81
N ALA A 16 12.17 9.97 -0.78
CA ALA A 16 10.94 9.79 -1.55
C ALA A 16 9.85 10.74 -1.05
N ILE A 17 9.73 10.92 0.26
CA ILE A 17 8.76 11.85 0.83
C ILE A 17 9.09 13.30 0.46
N ALA A 18 10.37 13.68 0.51
CA ALA A 18 10.79 15.03 0.10
C ALA A 18 10.47 15.28 -1.38
N ALA A 19 10.71 14.28 -2.24
CA ALA A 19 10.39 14.40 -3.67
C ALA A 19 8.88 14.53 -3.89
N ALA A 20 8.08 13.78 -3.14
CA ALA A 20 6.62 13.85 -3.24
C ALA A 20 6.10 15.24 -2.83
N GLN A 21 6.66 15.83 -1.77
CA GLN A 21 6.30 17.18 -1.34
C GLN A 21 6.65 18.21 -2.40
N GLN A 22 7.84 18.10 -3.02
CA GLN A 22 8.23 18.98 -4.10
C GLN A 22 7.30 18.85 -5.31
N ASN A 23 6.89 17.63 -5.64
CA ASN A 23 5.97 17.39 -6.74
C ASN A 23 4.60 18.00 -6.46
N GLN A 24 4.13 17.95 -5.23
CA GLN A 24 2.90 18.60 -4.84
C GLN A 24 2.99 20.13 -5.05
N ASP A 25 4.11 20.75 -4.65
CA ASP A 25 4.35 22.17 -4.86
C ASP A 25 4.37 22.51 -6.34
N ARG A 26 5.07 21.72 -7.16
CA ARG A 26 5.14 21.93 -8.61
C ARG A 26 3.78 21.78 -9.27
N ALA A 27 2.93 20.92 -8.76
CA ALA A 27 1.57 20.74 -9.25
C ALA A 27 0.64 21.87 -8.81
N ARG A 28 1.15 22.82 -8.01
CA ARG A 28 0.40 23.95 -7.48
C ARG A 28 -0.78 23.55 -6.62
N LEU A 29 -0.66 22.42 -5.94
CA LEU A 29 -1.62 22.01 -4.94
C LEU A 29 -1.31 22.71 -3.62
N ALA A 30 -2.35 22.95 -2.82
CA ALA A 30 -2.16 23.50 -1.49
C ALA A 30 -1.27 22.58 -0.65
N PRO A 31 -0.40 23.12 0.23
CA PRO A 31 0.56 22.27 0.97
C PRO A 31 -0.06 21.19 1.85
N ASP A 32 -1.31 21.35 2.22
CA ASP A 32 -2.02 20.38 3.07
C ASP A 32 -2.97 19.46 2.28
N THR A 33 -2.93 19.50 0.96
CA THR A 33 -3.79 18.64 0.11
C THR A 33 -3.51 17.17 0.38
N ILE A 34 -2.22 16.79 0.42
CA ILE A 34 -1.79 15.43 0.74
C ILE A 34 -0.82 15.53 1.92
N ARG A 35 -1.10 14.75 2.96
CA ARG A 35 -0.19 14.64 4.09
C ARG A 35 0.82 13.54 3.80
N PHE A 36 2.09 13.90 3.72
CA PHE A 36 3.17 12.96 3.47
C PHE A 36 3.91 12.65 4.77
N GLU A 37 4.18 11.37 5.01
CA GLU A 37 4.86 10.93 6.22
C GLU A 37 5.91 9.87 5.89
N VAL A 38 7.05 9.92 6.56
CA VAL A 38 8.00 8.82 6.56
C VAL A 38 7.44 7.74 7.48
N ALA A 39 7.11 6.59 6.92
CA ALA A 39 6.52 5.51 7.70
C ALA A 39 6.79 4.15 7.05
N ASP A 40 6.86 3.13 7.86
CA ASP A 40 7.04 1.75 7.42
C ASP A 40 5.67 1.09 7.27
N ALA A 41 5.42 0.47 6.12
CA ALA A 41 4.15 -0.19 5.84
C ALA A 41 3.81 -1.28 6.86
N ARG A 42 4.84 -1.86 7.50
CA ARG A 42 4.64 -2.92 8.49
C ARG A 42 4.08 -2.41 9.81
N THR A 43 4.15 -1.11 10.06
CA THR A 43 3.77 -0.53 11.35
C THR A 43 2.84 0.67 11.25
N VAL A 44 2.69 1.27 10.08
CA VAL A 44 1.88 2.47 9.92
C VAL A 44 0.40 2.17 10.17
N ILE A 45 -0.26 3.06 10.91
CA ILE A 45 -1.68 2.94 11.24
C ILE A 45 -2.47 3.86 10.31
N PRO A 46 -3.64 3.41 9.79
CA PRO A 46 -4.41 4.24 8.88
C PRO A 46 -5.10 5.39 9.61
N PRO A 47 -5.51 6.44 8.88
CA PRO A 47 -6.42 7.44 9.42
C PRO A 47 -7.72 6.80 9.92
N ALA A 48 -8.44 7.51 10.76
CA ALA A 48 -9.70 7.00 11.31
C ALA A 48 -10.73 6.78 10.19
N GLY A 49 -11.58 5.77 10.38
CA GLY A 49 -12.61 5.42 9.43
C GLY A 49 -12.17 4.35 8.45
N ASN A 50 -12.97 4.14 7.42
CA ASN A 50 -12.67 3.21 6.34
C ASN A 50 -12.11 3.96 5.16
N GLY A 51 -11.34 3.29 4.30
CA GLY A 51 -10.76 3.97 3.16
C GLY A 51 -10.16 3.01 2.14
N TRP A 52 -9.35 3.58 1.28
CA TRP A 52 -8.67 2.88 0.19
C TRP A 52 -7.17 3.02 0.38
N LEU A 53 -6.47 1.90 0.31
CA LEU A 53 -5.01 1.86 0.28
C LEU A 53 -4.60 1.36 -1.10
N VAL A 54 -3.76 2.14 -1.79
CA VAL A 54 -3.26 1.79 -3.12
C VAL A 54 -1.75 1.88 -3.09
N THR A 55 -1.06 0.82 -3.55
CA THR A 55 0.38 0.79 -3.46
C THR A 55 1.00 -0.02 -4.59
N ASN A 56 2.21 0.39 -4.96
CA ASN A 56 3.06 -0.30 -5.93
C ASN A 56 4.39 -0.60 -5.21
N PRO A 57 4.47 -1.69 -4.45
CA PRO A 57 5.67 -2.00 -3.66
C PRO A 57 6.84 -2.38 -4.55
N PRO A 58 8.08 -2.34 -4.02
CA PRO A 58 9.25 -2.69 -4.81
C PRO A 58 9.22 -4.15 -5.25
N TYR A 59 9.81 -4.41 -6.43
CA TYR A 59 9.87 -5.74 -7.01
C TYR A 59 11.28 -6.32 -6.85
N GLY A 60 11.37 -7.55 -6.40
CA GLY A 60 12.40 -8.53 -6.72
C GLY A 60 13.87 -8.28 -6.33
N GLU A 61 14.24 -7.20 -5.66
CA GLU A 61 15.64 -6.92 -5.33
C GLU A 61 16.07 -7.47 -3.97
N ARG A 62 15.13 -7.96 -3.18
CA ARG A 62 15.43 -8.52 -1.85
C ARG A 62 15.66 -10.02 -1.96
N LEU A 63 16.45 -10.56 -1.01
CA LEU A 63 16.57 -12.00 -0.87
C LEU A 63 15.18 -12.60 -0.59
N PRO A 64 14.88 -13.82 -1.11
CA PRO A 64 13.53 -14.39 -0.99
C PRO A 64 13.01 -14.47 0.46
N ASP A 65 13.88 -14.84 1.40
CA ASP A 65 13.46 -14.97 2.80
C ASP A 65 13.16 -13.60 3.44
N GLU A 66 13.94 -12.59 3.09
CA GLU A 66 13.69 -11.23 3.57
C GLU A 66 12.39 -10.67 2.98
N ALA A 67 12.15 -10.93 1.69
CA ALA A 67 10.92 -10.50 1.05
C ALA A 67 9.70 -11.16 1.69
N LEU A 68 9.77 -12.46 1.95
CA LEU A 68 8.66 -13.18 2.55
C LEU A 68 8.33 -12.64 3.94
N THR A 69 9.36 -12.37 4.76
CA THR A 69 9.17 -11.79 6.08
C THR A 69 8.51 -10.42 5.99
N LEU A 70 8.96 -9.59 5.05
CA LEU A 70 8.35 -8.27 4.80
C LEU A 70 6.87 -8.39 4.46
N TRP A 71 6.53 -9.27 3.53
CA TRP A 71 5.15 -9.46 3.10
C TRP A 71 4.26 -9.95 4.25
N GLN A 72 4.77 -10.86 5.07
CA GLN A 72 4.03 -11.40 6.21
C GLN A 72 3.82 -10.36 7.30
N GLU A 73 4.83 -9.56 7.61
CA GLU A 73 4.72 -8.49 8.60
C GLU A 73 3.75 -7.40 8.12
N TRP A 74 3.82 -7.03 6.85
CA TRP A 74 2.89 -6.06 6.28
C TRP A 74 1.46 -6.58 6.31
N ALA A 75 1.25 -7.81 5.89
CA ALA A 75 -0.08 -8.43 5.94
C ALA A 75 -0.64 -8.47 7.36
N SER A 76 0.21 -8.76 8.34
CA SER A 76 -0.20 -8.75 9.75
C SER A 76 -0.70 -7.36 10.16
N ASN A 77 0.01 -6.30 9.77
CA ASN A 77 -0.41 -4.94 10.05
C ASN A 77 -1.76 -4.62 9.40
N LEU A 78 -1.94 -5.03 8.14
CA LEU A 78 -3.21 -4.82 7.44
C LEU A 78 -4.37 -5.53 8.16
N LYS A 79 -4.17 -6.78 8.54
CA LYS A 79 -5.20 -7.55 9.22
C LYS A 79 -5.58 -6.98 10.59
N GLN A 80 -4.62 -6.40 11.29
CA GLN A 80 -4.83 -5.88 12.63
C GLN A 80 -5.42 -4.47 12.64
N HIS A 81 -5.05 -3.61 11.70
CA HIS A 81 -5.32 -2.18 11.79
C HIS A 81 -6.15 -1.62 10.64
N TYR A 82 -6.38 -2.37 9.57
CA TYR A 82 -7.06 -1.87 8.37
C TYR A 82 -8.41 -2.55 8.14
N ASP A 83 -9.06 -2.99 9.22
CA ASP A 83 -10.39 -3.59 9.11
C ASP A 83 -11.35 -2.63 8.41
N GLY A 84 -12.08 -3.11 7.42
CA GLY A 84 -13.00 -2.30 6.63
C GLY A 84 -12.37 -1.55 5.47
N TRP A 85 -11.05 -1.67 5.28
CA TRP A 85 -10.34 -0.99 4.20
C TRP A 85 -10.30 -1.83 2.93
N HIS A 86 -10.29 -1.14 1.79
CA HIS A 86 -10.04 -1.74 0.48
C HIS A 86 -8.58 -1.55 0.14
N VAL A 87 -7.85 -2.64 -0.06
CA VAL A 87 -6.40 -2.61 -0.32
C VAL A 87 -6.14 -3.06 -1.74
N HIS A 88 -5.39 -2.25 -2.50
CA HIS A 88 -5.03 -2.56 -3.89
C HIS A 88 -3.52 -2.53 -4.03
N ILE A 89 -2.96 -3.63 -4.51
CA ILE A 89 -1.51 -3.80 -4.64
C ILE A 89 -1.17 -4.18 -6.08
N ILE A 90 -0.28 -3.40 -6.69
CA ILE A 90 0.26 -3.73 -8.02
C ILE A 90 1.54 -4.54 -7.81
N SER A 91 1.62 -5.72 -8.41
CA SER A 91 2.81 -6.55 -8.30
C SER A 91 2.99 -7.44 -9.52
N ASN A 92 4.26 -7.72 -9.87
CA ASN A 92 4.59 -8.72 -10.86
C ASN A 92 4.71 -10.13 -10.26
N ASP A 93 4.59 -10.25 -8.94
CA ASP A 93 4.62 -11.54 -8.25
C ASP A 93 3.21 -12.10 -8.15
N LEU A 94 2.89 -13.08 -8.98
CA LEU A 94 1.56 -13.68 -9.00
C LEU A 94 1.24 -14.46 -7.72
N ALA A 95 2.25 -14.81 -6.96
CA ALA A 95 2.08 -15.52 -5.68
C ALA A 95 2.00 -14.57 -4.49
N LEU A 96 2.00 -13.25 -4.70
CA LEU A 96 1.97 -12.27 -3.62
C LEU A 96 0.81 -12.49 -2.64
N PRO A 97 -0.45 -12.72 -3.11
CA PRO A 97 -1.54 -12.96 -2.17
C PRO A 97 -1.31 -14.14 -1.25
N GLN A 98 -0.72 -15.23 -1.76
CA GLN A 98 -0.40 -16.40 -0.96
C GLN A 98 0.68 -16.09 0.08
N LYS A 99 1.69 -15.32 -0.32
CA LYS A 99 2.77 -14.90 0.58
C LYS A 99 2.25 -14.02 1.71
N MET A 100 1.28 -13.18 1.43
CA MET A 100 0.64 -12.33 2.42
C MET A 100 -0.49 -13.03 3.18
N ARG A 101 -0.88 -14.21 2.74
CA ARG A 101 -2.03 -14.95 3.31
C ARG A 101 -3.30 -14.12 3.27
N LEU A 102 -3.47 -13.39 2.18
CA LEU A 102 -4.66 -12.62 1.89
C LEU A 102 -5.35 -13.19 0.66
N LYS A 103 -6.66 -13.30 0.71
CA LYS A 103 -7.44 -13.79 -0.41
C LYS A 103 -7.91 -12.61 -1.26
N PRO A 104 -7.44 -12.45 -2.49
CA PRO A 104 -7.88 -11.35 -3.32
C PRO A 104 -9.30 -11.57 -3.83
N LEU A 105 -10.10 -10.51 -3.83
CA LEU A 105 -11.40 -10.51 -4.48
C LEU A 105 -11.29 -10.27 -5.97
N LYS A 106 -10.28 -9.52 -6.39
CA LYS A 106 -10.11 -9.12 -7.79
C LYS A 106 -8.66 -9.20 -8.18
N ARG A 107 -8.42 -9.58 -9.44
CA ARG A 107 -7.10 -9.63 -10.07
C ARG A 107 -7.23 -9.02 -11.45
N TYR A 108 -6.67 -7.85 -11.66
CA TYR A 108 -6.71 -7.19 -12.97
C TYR A 108 -5.34 -7.29 -13.62
N PRO A 109 -5.23 -7.79 -14.86
CA PRO A 109 -3.98 -7.76 -15.58
C PRO A 109 -3.64 -6.31 -15.96
N LEU A 110 -2.38 -5.94 -15.78
CA LEU A 110 -1.90 -4.66 -16.25
C LEU A 110 -0.39 -4.72 -16.44
N HIS A 111 0.14 -3.76 -17.19
CA HIS A 111 1.58 -3.70 -17.44
C HIS A 111 2.17 -2.47 -16.77
N ASN A 112 3.31 -2.65 -16.14
CA ASN A 112 4.13 -1.57 -15.59
C ASN A 112 5.40 -1.50 -16.43
N GLY A 113 5.39 -0.67 -17.49
CA GLY A 113 6.42 -0.72 -18.51
C GLY A 113 6.40 -2.06 -19.23
N ALA A 114 7.54 -2.76 -19.26
CA ALA A 114 7.66 -4.09 -19.86
C ALA A 114 7.22 -5.22 -18.92
N LEU A 115 6.94 -4.92 -17.64
CA LEU A 115 6.57 -5.93 -16.67
C LEU A 115 5.09 -6.29 -16.75
N ASP A 116 4.81 -7.59 -16.79
CA ASP A 116 3.45 -8.11 -16.69
C ASP A 116 3.08 -8.18 -15.22
N CYS A 117 2.13 -7.34 -14.83
CA CYS A 117 1.72 -7.19 -13.44
C CYS A 117 0.26 -7.56 -13.24
N ARG A 118 -0.14 -7.64 -11.99
CA ARG A 118 -1.55 -7.74 -11.59
C ARG A 118 -1.85 -6.68 -10.55
N LEU A 119 -3.04 -6.11 -10.67
CA LEU A 119 -3.59 -5.29 -9.60
C LEU A 119 -4.47 -6.20 -8.75
N PHE A 120 -3.99 -6.54 -7.56
CA PHE A 120 -4.73 -7.36 -6.62
C PHE A 120 -5.61 -6.48 -5.74
N GLY A 121 -6.90 -6.80 -5.65
CA GLY A 121 -7.83 -6.09 -4.78
C GLY A 121 -8.26 -6.97 -3.62
N PHE A 122 -8.12 -6.45 -2.40
CA PHE A 122 -8.49 -7.13 -1.17
C PHE A 122 -9.44 -6.27 -0.35
N ASP A 123 -10.44 -6.89 0.26
CA ASP A 123 -11.22 -6.25 1.31
C ASP A 123 -10.77 -6.82 2.65
N ILE A 124 -10.30 -5.96 3.55
CA ILE A 124 -9.83 -6.42 4.85
C ILE A 124 -11.03 -6.52 5.79
N VAL A 125 -11.35 -7.75 6.16
CA VAL A 125 -12.42 -8.06 7.10
C VAL A 125 -11.79 -8.88 8.23
N LYS A 126 -11.77 -8.33 9.43
CA LYS A 126 -11.02 -8.87 10.55
C LYS A 126 -11.36 -10.33 10.87
N ASP A 127 -12.63 -10.68 10.86
CA ASP A 127 -13.06 -12.04 11.19
C ASP A 127 -12.70 -13.06 10.12
N GLN A 128 -12.52 -12.60 8.87
CA GLN A 128 -12.20 -13.47 7.74
C GLN A 128 -10.78 -14.01 7.81
N TYR A 129 -9.87 -13.29 8.49
CA TYR A 129 -8.45 -13.64 8.57
C TYR A 129 -8.02 -14.07 9.97
N ARG A 130 -8.95 -14.36 10.83
CA ARG A 130 -8.65 -14.97 12.13
C ARG A 130 -8.16 -16.39 11.92
N THR A 131 -7.04 -16.67 12.52
CA THR A 131 -6.51 -18.04 12.58
C THR A 131 -6.53 -18.50 14.02
#